data_9bcd0b2e56f5d53e61d8d0370cd15587
#
_entry.id   9bcd0b2e56f5d53e61d8d0370cd15587
#
_cell.length_a   1.000
_cell.length_b   1.000
_cell.length_c   1.000
_cell.angle_alpha   90.00
_cell.angle_beta   90.00
_cell.angle_gamma   90.00
#
_symmetry.space_group_name_H-M   'P 1'
#
loop_
_entity.id
_entity.type
_entity.pdbx_description
1 polymer ?
#
loop_
_entity_poly.entity_id
_entity_poly.type
_entity_poly.pdbx_seq_one_letter_code
_entity_poly.pdbx_strand_id
1 'polypeptide(L)'
;METKDWYKLTFLIESDSEEIIIWKLNELGIFSFSFEYLIKNENKKEVNIWLPVDDWRESSRCDFEKIISKLLNINAPKNQFFDWSIIKEEDWLTSW
;
A
#
# COMPACT_ATOMS: atom_id res chain seq x y z
N MET A 1 10.60 17.48 19.31
CA MET A 1 9.99 16.19 19.04
C MET A 1 10.03 15.92 17.54
N GLU A 2 10.66 14.84 17.16
CA GLU A 2 10.78 14.50 15.74
C GLU A 2 9.49 13.89 15.22
N THR A 3 9.02 14.41 14.10
CA THR A 3 7.87 13.83 13.43
C THR A 3 8.35 12.73 12.49
N LYS A 4 7.57 11.67 12.36
CA LYS A 4 7.90 10.58 11.46
C LYS A 4 7.19 10.76 10.14
N ASP A 5 7.90 10.46 9.08
CA ASP A 5 7.30 10.43 7.76
C ASP A 5 6.84 9.02 7.46
N TRP A 6 5.84 8.91 6.61
CA TRP A 6 5.26 7.63 6.22
C TRP A 6 5.20 7.52 4.71
N TYR A 7 5.50 6.35 4.20
CA TYR A 7 5.17 6.04 2.81
C TYR A 7 3.72 5.62 2.74
N LYS A 8 3.02 6.13 1.76
CA LYS A 8 1.68 5.64 1.44
C LYS A 8 1.76 4.96 0.08
N LEU A 9 1.47 3.68 0.06
CA LEU A 9 1.39 2.90 -1.17
C LEU A 9 -0.06 2.71 -1.53
N THR A 10 -0.41 3.04 -2.76
CA THR A 10 -1.77 2.89 -3.26
C THR A 10 -1.76 2.05 -4.53
N PHE A 11 -2.65 1.09 -4.62
CA PHE A 11 -2.83 0.31 -5.84
C PHE A 11 -4.25 -0.27 -5.88
N LEU A 12 -4.66 -0.70 -7.08
CA LEU A 12 -6.00 -1.24 -7.28
C LEU A 12 -5.95 -2.76 -7.40
N ILE A 13 -6.93 -3.43 -6.80
CA ILE A 13 -7.05 -4.88 -6.89
C ILE A 13 -8.47 -5.25 -7.28
N GLU A 14 -8.64 -6.49 -7.74
CA GLU A 14 -9.97 -7.07 -7.88
C GLU A 14 -10.55 -7.29 -6.48
N SER A 15 -11.86 -7.11 -6.33
CA SER A 15 -12.51 -7.29 -5.03
C SER A 15 -12.25 -8.67 -4.44
N ASP A 16 -12.14 -9.67 -5.30
CA ASP A 16 -11.90 -11.05 -4.88
C ASP A 16 -10.50 -11.25 -4.28
N SER A 17 -9.59 -10.33 -4.54
CA SER A 17 -8.21 -10.44 -4.06
C SER A 17 -8.00 -9.84 -2.67
N GLU A 18 -9.03 -9.23 -2.09
CA GLU A 18 -8.90 -8.57 -0.79
C GLU A 18 -8.39 -9.51 0.30
N GLU A 19 -8.99 -10.68 0.40
CA GLU A 19 -8.63 -11.64 1.45
C GLU A 19 -7.18 -12.10 1.37
N ILE A 20 -6.70 -12.36 0.17
CA ILE A 20 -5.33 -12.82 0.00
C ILE A 20 -4.33 -11.71 0.31
N ILE A 21 -4.69 -10.47 0.00
CA ILE A 21 -3.86 -9.32 0.35
C ILE A 21 -3.80 -9.16 1.87
N ILE A 22 -4.94 -9.23 2.55
CA ILE A 22 -4.98 -9.13 4.01
C ILE A 22 -4.12 -10.22 4.64
N TRP A 23 -4.26 -11.44 4.16
CA TRP A 23 -3.46 -12.56 4.65
C TRP A 23 -1.96 -12.29 4.52
N LYS A 24 -1.55 -11.80 3.35
CA LYS A 24 -0.13 -11.54 3.10
C LYS A 24 0.40 -10.39 3.96
N LEU A 25 -0.39 -9.33 4.10
CA LEU A 25 0.01 -8.20 4.94
C LEU A 25 0.17 -8.63 6.39
N ASN A 26 -0.74 -9.44 6.90
CA ASN A 26 -0.63 -9.98 8.25
C ASN A 26 0.62 -10.86 8.41
N GLU A 27 0.91 -11.67 7.42
CA GLU A 27 2.10 -12.51 7.43
C GLU A 27 3.38 -11.68 7.48
N LEU A 28 3.38 -10.54 6.80
CA LEU A 28 4.53 -9.63 6.78
C LEU A 28 4.57 -8.70 8.00
N GLY A 29 3.57 -8.76 8.86
CA GLY A 29 3.51 -7.91 10.04
C GLY A 29 3.07 -6.48 9.74
N ILE A 30 2.37 -6.26 8.64
CA ILE A 30 1.88 -4.95 8.23
C ILE A 30 0.40 -4.86 8.59
N PHE A 31 0.06 -3.90 9.45
CA PHE A 31 -1.31 -3.73 9.93
C PHE A 31 -1.90 -2.35 9.62
N SER A 32 -1.10 -1.46 9.06
CA SER A 32 -1.51 -0.09 8.74
C SER A 32 -1.99 -0.02 7.30
N PHE A 33 -3.19 -0.49 7.03
CA PHE A 33 -3.74 -0.48 5.68
C PHE A 33 -5.25 -0.30 5.70
N SER A 34 -5.80 0.11 4.56
CA SER A 34 -7.24 0.21 4.39
C SER A 34 -7.63 -0.19 2.97
N PHE A 35 -8.89 -0.56 2.80
CA PHE A 35 -9.47 -0.87 1.51
C PHE A 35 -10.66 0.04 1.29
N GLU A 36 -10.74 0.63 0.10
CA GLU A 36 -11.82 1.53 -0.24
C GLU A 36 -12.50 1.06 -1.53
N TYR A 37 -13.83 1.14 -1.54
CA TYR A 37 -14.61 0.83 -2.73
C TYR A 37 -14.52 1.98 -3.71
N LEU A 38 -14.45 1.62 -4.99
CA LEU A 38 -14.49 2.62 -6.05
C LEU A 38 -15.94 2.79 -6.49
N ILE A 39 -16.41 4.03 -6.50
CA ILE A 39 -17.78 4.35 -6.88
C ILE A 39 -18.10 3.91 -8.31
N LYS A 40 -17.11 3.99 -9.19
CA LYS A 40 -17.29 3.68 -10.61
C LYS A 40 -17.07 2.23 -10.99
N ASN A 41 -16.55 1.42 -10.09
CA ASN A 41 -16.21 0.04 -10.42
C ASN A 41 -16.30 -0.84 -9.18
N GLU A 42 -17.43 -1.50 -9.02
CA GLU A 42 -17.70 -2.33 -7.86
C GLU A 42 -16.79 -3.56 -7.77
N ASN A 43 -16.18 -3.96 -8.87
CA ASN A 43 -15.32 -5.13 -8.90
C ASN A 43 -13.89 -4.83 -8.48
N LYS A 44 -13.59 -3.56 -8.23
CA LYS A 44 -12.25 -3.14 -7.85
C LYS A 44 -12.26 -2.42 -6.53
N LYS A 45 -11.16 -2.57 -5.79
CA LYS A 45 -10.94 -1.86 -4.53
C LYS A 45 -9.60 -1.19 -4.57
N GLU A 46 -9.51 -0.03 -3.92
CA GLU A 46 -8.27 0.67 -3.73
C GLU A 46 -7.64 0.23 -2.42
N VAL A 47 -6.39 -0.18 -2.49
CA VAL A 47 -5.63 -0.57 -1.31
C VAL A 47 -4.70 0.58 -0.95
N ASN A 48 -4.72 0.97 0.31
CA ASN A 48 -3.81 1.98 0.86
C ASN A 48 -3.03 1.36 2.00
N ILE A 49 -1.71 1.43 1.93
CA ILE A 49 -0.83 0.86 2.94
C ILE A 49 0.13 1.95 3.42
N TRP A 50 0.26 2.10 4.73
CA TRP A 50 1.15 3.09 5.33
C TRP A 50 2.34 2.38 5.96
N LEU A 51 3.55 2.79 5.58
CA LEU A 51 4.79 2.17 6.03
C LEU A 51 5.75 3.25 6.55
N PRO A 52 6.33 3.06 7.76
CA PRO A 52 7.29 4.04 8.28
C PRO A 52 8.49 4.17 7.35
N VAL A 53 8.86 5.39 7.04
CA VAL A 53 10.00 5.66 6.16
C VAL A 53 11.29 5.04 6.69
N ASP A 54 11.48 5.10 8.01
CA ASP A 54 12.70 4.62 8.65
C ASP A 54 12.91 3.11 8.49
N ASP A 55 11.82 2.35 8.39
CA ASP A 55 11.87 0.89 8.29
C ASP A 55 11.83 0.40 6.85
N TRP A 56 11.48 1.25 5.91
CA TRP A 56 11.26 0.83 4.53
C TRP A 56 12.17 1.58 3.56
N ARG A 57 13.33 0.98 3.34
CA ARG A 57 14.30 1.49 2.36
C ARG A 57 13.85 1.14 0.95
N GLU A 58 14.52 1.72 -0.02
CA GLU A 58 14.21 1.47 -1.43
C GLU A 58 14.21 -0.02 -1.78
N SER A 59 15.19 -0.77 -1.30
CA SER A 59 15.25 -2.20 -1.54
C SER A 59 14.06 -2.95 -0.96
N SER A 60 13.64 -2.58 0.25
CA SER A 60 12.48 -3.19 0.89
C SER A 60 11.20 -2.90 0.12
N ARG A 61 11.05 -1.67 -0.37
CA ARG A 61 9.89 -1.29 -1.17
C ARG A 61 9.85 -2.06 -2.49
N CYS A 62 10.99 -2.22 -3.15
CA CYS A 62 11.08 -3.00 -4.38
C CYS A 62 10.72 -4.47 -4.13
N ASP A 63 11.21 -5.04 -3.04
CA ASP A 63 10.91 -6.42 -2.69
C ASP A 63 9.42 -6.58 -2.40
N PHE A 64 8.83 -5.62 -1.70
CA PHE A 64 7.40 -5.64 -1.41
C PHE A 64 6.56 -5.60 -2.69
N GLU A 65 6.94 -4.73 -3.63
CA GLU A 65 6.27 -4.67 -4.93
C GLU A 65 6.32 -6.01 -5.66
N LYS A 66 7.47 -6.68 -5.60
CA LYS A 66 7.62 -8.00 -6.22
C LYS A 66 6.73 -9.05 -5.56
N ILE A 67 6.65 -9.01 -4.24
CA ILE A 67 5.81 -9.93 -3.47
C ILE A 67 4.34 -9.75 -3.87
N ILE A 68 3.87 -8.52 -3.89
CA ILE A 68 2.48 -8.22 -4.24
C ILE A 68 2.20 -8.56 -5.72
N SER A 69 3.13 -8.24 -6.60
CA SER A 69 2.97 -8.55 -8.02
C SER A 69 2.83 -10.05 -8.25
N LYS A 70 3.65 -10.85 -7.58
CA LYS A 70 3.57 -12.30 -7.65
C LYS A 70 2.25 -12.81 -7.11
N LEU A 71 1.83 -12.28 -5.97
CA LEU A 71 0.60 -12.69 -5.31
C LEU A 71 -0.61 -12.44 -6.18
N LEU A 72 -0.64 -11.32 -6.88
CA LEU A 72 -1.74 -10.94 -7.76
C LEU A 72 -1.57 -11.44 -9.19
N ASN A 73 -0.47 -12.11 -9.48
CA ASN A 73 -0.15 -12.62 -10.81
C ASN A 73 -0.17 -11.51 -11.87
N ILE A 74 0.49 -10.39 -11.55
CA ILE A 74 0.53 -9.22 -12.42
C ILE A 74 1.82 -9.23 -13.22
N ASN A 75 1.69 -9.11 -14.56
CA ASN A 75 2.81 -8.95 -15.47
C ASN A 75 2.98 -7.51 -15.92
N ALA A 76 2.33 -6.60 -15.27
CA ALA A 76 2.23 -5.21 -15.73
C ALA A 76 3.54 -4.44 -15.53
N PRO A 77 3.75 -3.42 -16.36
CA PRO A 77 4.86 -2.50 -16.19
C PRO A 77 4.77 -1.79 -14.85
N LYS A 78 5.88 -1.71 -14.25
CA LYS A 78 6.05 -1.39 -12.85
C LYS A 78 5.64 -0.01 -12.41
N ASN A 79 5.58 0.94 -13.30
CA ASN A 79 5.46 2.35 -12.92
C ASN A 79 4.05 2.86 -12.80
N GLN A 80 3.06 2.06 -13.17
CA GLN A 80 1.66 2.52 -13.18
C GLN A 80 0.76 1.78 -12.21
N PHE A 81 1.23 0.67 -11.66
CA PHE A 81 0.41 -0.11 -10.73
C PHE A 81 0.55 0.38 -9.30
N PHE A 82 1.79 0.58 -8.86
CA PHE A 82 2.07 1.01 -7.49
C PHE A 82 2.31 2.51 -7.45
N ASP A 83 1.55 3.20 -6.64
CA ASP A 83 1.68 4.64 -6.44
C ASP A 83 2.22 4.90 -5.04
N TRP A 84 3.46 5.35 -4.97
CA TRP A 84 4.14 5.67 -3.72
C TRP A 84 4.11 7.17 -3.47
N SER A 85 3.73 7.56 -2.28
CA SER A 85 3.82 8.95 -1.85
C SER A 85 4.38 9.01 -0.44
N ILE A 86 4.84 10.19 -0.05
CA ILE A 86 5.34 10.41 1.30
C ILE A 86 4.36 11.32 2.01
N ILE A 87 3.91 10.89 3.19
CA ILE A 87 3.02 11.67 4.03
C ILE A 87 3.79 12.03 5.29
N LYS A 88 3.87 13.31 5.57
CA LYS A 88 4.52 13.78 6.77
C LYS A 88 3.54 13.71 7.93
N GLU A 89 4.02 13.24 9.06
CA GLU A 89 3.19 13.15 10.26
C GLU A 89 2.60 14.51 10.64
N GLU A 90 3.36 15.56 10.40
CA GLU A 90 2.92 16.93 10.64
C GLU A 90 1.63 17.27 9.89
N ASP A 91 1.50 16.79 8.66
CA ASP A 91 0.30 17.03 7.85
C ASP A 91 -0.92 16.33 8.43
N TRP A 92 -0.72 15.19 9.06
CA TRP A 92 -1.80 14.47 9.71
C TRP A 92 -2.35 15.24 10.90
N LEU A 93 -1.45 15.84 11.68
CA LEU A 93 -1.83 16.57 12.89
C LEU A 93 -2.60 17.84 12.55
N THR A 94 -2.28 18.48 11.45
CA THR A 94 -2.97 19.70 11.04
C THR A 94 -4.32 19.44 10.39
N SER A 95 -4.57 18.21 9.95
CA SER A 95 -5.86 17.84 9.33
C SER A 95 -6.97 17.64 10.36
N TRP A 96 -6.61 17.56 11.60
CA TRP A 96 -7.55 17.33 12.69
C TRP A 96 -7.90 18.63 13.40
#